data_9cfd690a9f3b3e05721de1358ca1428a
#
_entry.id   9cfd690a9f3b3e05721de1358ca1428a
#
_cell.length_a   1.000
_cell.length_b   1.000
_cell.length_c   1.000
_cell.angle_alpha   90.00
_cell.angle_beta   90.00
_cell.angle_gamma   90.00
#
_symmetry.space_group_name_H-M   'P 1'
#
loop_
_entity.id
_entity.type
_entity.pdbx_description
1 polymer ?
#
loop_
_entity_poly.entity_id
_entity_poly.type
_entity_poly.pdbx_seq_one_letter_code
_entity_poly.pdbx_strand_id
1 'polypeptide(L)'
;MPDHVHMILTPLRDKDGWPFRLVDILQCLKSVTAHRINKLLHTSGPVWEEESFDHVLRSEESLNDRADYIRQNPVRRGLVARPEEYPWMWVSPALEI
;
A
#
# COMPACT_ATOMS: atom_id res chain seq x y z
N MET A 1 0.88 6.14 6.57
CA MET A 1 1.93 6.80 7.37
C MET A 1 2.34 8.07 6.66
N PRO A 2 2.84 9.09 7.34
CA PRO A 2 3.11 10.38 6.69
C PRO A 2 4.13 10.35 5.56
N ASP A 3 5.11 9.46 5.63
CA ASP A 3 6.23 9.43 4.70
C ASP A 3 6.36 8.14 3.90
N HIS A 4 5.45 7.19 4.08
CA HIS A 4 5.48 5.92 3.35
C HIS A 4 4.12 5.25 3.35
N VAL A 5 3.97 4.26 2.48
CA VAL A 5 2.75 3.47 2.33
C VAL A 5 3.10 1.99 2.49
N HIS A 6 2.33 1.30 3.31
CA HIS A 6 2.32 -0.16 3.38
C HIS A 6 1.09 -0.68 2.67
N MET A 7 1.25 -1.73 1.87
CA MET A 7 0.08 -2.38 1.28
C MET A 7 0.30 -3.88 1.13
N ILE A 8 -0.79 -4.61 1.22
CA ILE A 8 -0.86 -6.03 0.88
C ILE A 8 -1.77 -6.14 -0.32
N LEU A 9 -1.29 -6.79 -1.36
CA LEU A 9 -2.05 -6.94 -2.59
C LEU A 9 -1.83 -8.32 -3.21
N THR A 10 -2.81 -8.75 -4.00
CA THR A 10 -2.69 -9.92 -4.85
C THR A 10 -2.78 -9.46 -6.29
N PRO A 11 -1.72 -9.64 -7.11
CA PRO A 11 -1.78 -9.24 -8.51
C PRO A 11 -2.89 -9.99 -9.25
N LEU A 12 -3.65 -9.25 -10.03
CA LEU A 12 -4.63 -9.83 -10.93
C LEU A 12 -3.94 -10.43 -12.15
N ARG A 13 -4.68 -11.22 -12.91
CA ARG A 13 -4.19 -11.82 -14.13
C ARG A 13 -4.65 -11.02 -15.34
N ASP A 14 -3.82 -11.00 -16.39
CA ASP A 14 -4.18 -10.40 -17.66
C ASP A 14 -5.14 -11.32 -18.44
N LYS A 15 -5.50 -10.90 -19.66
CA LYS A 15 -6.40 -11.65 -20.54
C LYS A 15 -5.88 -13.05 -20.91
N ASP A 16 -4.56 -13.25 -20.85
CA ASP A 16 -3.91 -14.52 -21.18
C ASP A 16 -3.67 -15.39 -19.94
N GLY A 17 -4.13 -14.95 -18.77
CA GLY A 17 -4.02 -15.69 -17.51
C GLY A 17 -2.72 -15.50 -16.76
N TRP A 18 -1.83 -14.59 -17.20
CA TRP A 18 -0.59 -14.30 -16.53
C TRP A 18 -0.77 -13.21 -15.47
N PRO A 19 -0.20 -13.37 -14.27
CA PRO A 19 -0.27 -12.32 -13.27
C PRO A 19 0.49 -11.07 -13.73
N PHE A 20 -0.07 -9.90 -13.44
CA PHE A 20 0.65 -8.66 -13.66
C PHE A 20 1.89 -8.63 -12.79
N ARG A 21 3.00 -8.13 -13.33
CA ARG A 21 4.25 -8.05 -12.59
C ARG A 21 4.16 -6.96 -11.53
N LEU A 22 4.70 -7.26 -10.33
CA LEU A 22 4.69 -6.30 -9.24
C LEU A 22 5.38 -4.98 -9.61
N VAL A 23 6.49 -5.06 -10.34
CA VAL A 23 7.22 -3.85 -10.79
C VAL A 23 6.34 -2.96 -11.66
N ASP A 24 5.52 -3.54 -12.52
CA ASP A 24 4.62 -2.76 -13.39
C ASP A 24 3.47 -2.15 -12.60
N ILE A 25 2.92 -2.90 -11.63
CA ILE A 25 1.88 -2.40 -10.73
C ILE A 25 2.39 -1.19 -9.94
N LEU A 26 3.57 -1.32 -9.33
CA LEU A 26 4.16 -0.25 -8.53
C LEU A 26 4.53 0.96 -9.38
N GLN A 27 5.06 0.74 -10.57
CA GLN A 27 5.38 1.83 -11.48
C GLN A 27 4.13 2.62 -11.87
N CYS A 28 3.04 1.93 -12.17
CA CYS A 28 1.76 2.56 -12.49
C CYS A 28 1.22 3.35 -11.30
N LEU A 29 1.19 2.75 -10.12
CA LEU A 29 0.71 3.41 -8.90
C LEU A 29 1.53 4.66 -8.58
N LYS A 30 2.84 4.56 -8.62
CA LYS A 30 3.74 5.68 -8.34
C LYS A 30 3.57 6.80 -9.36
N SER A 31 3.46 6.46 -10.64
CA SER A 31 3.29 7.44 -11.72
C SER A 31 1.97 8.18 -11.61
N VAL A 32 0.87 7.47 -11.46
CA VAL A 32 -0.47 8.07 -11.37
C VAL A 32 -0.61 8.93 -10.13
N THR A 33 -0.18 8.42 -8.97
CA THR A 33 -0.30 9.17 -7.72
C THR A 33 0.63 10.37 -7.67
N ALA A 34 1.86 10.24 -8.16
CA ALA A 34 2.79 11.36 -8.23
C ALA A 34 2.25 12.49 -9.11
N HIS A 35 1.67 12.15 -10.26
CA HIS A 35 1.07 13.13 -11.15
C HIS A 35 -0.09 13.88 -10.48
N ARG A 36 -0.97 13.16 -9.80
CA ARG A 36 -2.10 13.73 -9.08
C ARG A 36 -1.67 14.61 -7.90
N ILE A 37 -0.67 14.15 -7.14
CA ILE A 37 -0.14 14.90 -6.01
C ILE A 37 0.48 16.21 -6.48
N ASN A 38 1.32 16.16 -7.52
CA ASN A 38 1.95 17.35 -8.08
C ASN A 38 0.91 18.34 -8.60
N LYS A 39 -0.12 17.85 -9.27
CA LYS A 39 -1.21 18.70 -9.74
C LYS A 39 -1.96 19.37 -8.60
N LEU A 40 -2.27 18.60 -7.55
CA LEU A 40 -3.02 19.10 -6.39
C LEU A 40 -2.21 20.14 -5.60
N LEU A 41 -0.92 19.91 -5.43
CA LEU A 41 -0.04 20.78 -4.64
C LEU A 41 0.65 21.87 -5.48
N HIS A 42 0.40 21.92 -6.79
CA HIS A 42 1.06 22.83 -7.71
C HIS A 42 2.60 22.71 -7.67
N THR A 43 3.06 21.47 -7.59
CA THR A 43 4.48 21.12 -7.53
C THR A 43 4.89 20.32 -8.75
N SER A 44 6.21 20.10 -8.91
CA SER A 44 6.76 19.26 -9.96
C SER A 44 7.94 18.45 -9.40
N GLY A 45 8.34 17.42 -10.15
CA GLY A 45 9.46 16.57 -9.77
C GLY A 45 9.03 15.29 -9.06
N PRO A 46 10.02 14.52 -8.56
CA PRO A 46 9.76 13.23 -7.92
C PRO A 46 8.92 13.36 -6.65
N VAL A 47 7.98 12.44 -6.47
CA VAL A 47 7.17 12.31 -5.26
C VAL A 47 7.59 11.08 -4.47
N TRP A 48 7.86 9.98 -5.17
CA TRP A 48 8.23 8.70 -4.57
C TRP A 48 9.72 8.44 -4.68
N GLU A 49 10.26 7.72 -3.72
CA GLU A 49 11.60 7.15 -3.86
C GLU A 49 11.61 6.05 -4.92
N GLU A 50 12.75 5.84 -5.56
CA GLU A 50 12.90 4.82 -6.59
C GLU A 50 12.73 3.42 -6.01
N GLU A 51 13.23 3.19 -4.80
CA GLU A 51 13.23 1.89 -4.18
C GLU A 51 11.91 1.57 -3.48
N SER A 52 11.51 0.31 -3.57
CA SER A 52 10.40 -0.27 -2.84
C SER A 52 10.85 -1.59 -2.23
N PHE A 53 10.29 -1.90 -1.06
CA PHE A 53 10.59 -3.15 -0.36
C PHE A 53 9.38 -4.06 -0.44
N ASP A 54 9.59 -5.29 -0.89
CA ASP A 54 8.50 -6.25 -1.03
C ASP A 54 8.86 -7.61 -0.45
N HIS A 55 7.82 -8.31 0.01
CA HIS A 55 7.91 -9.67 0.51
C HIS A 55 6.73 -10.48 0.01
N VAL A 56 6.97 -11.73 -0.36
CA VAL A 56 5.92 -12.67 -0.71
C VAL A 56 5.38 -13.29 0.58
N LEU A 57 4.07 -13.17 0.80
CA LEU A 57 3.38 -13.80 1.92
C LEU A 57 2.90 -15.19 1.49
N ARG A 58 3.37 -16.23 2.17
CA ARG A 58 3.16 -17.61 1.74
C ARG A 58 2.15 -18.38 2.55
N SER A 59 1.63 -17.81 3.64
CA SER A 59 0.67 -18.46 4.50
C SER A 59 -0.36 -17.47 5.04
N GLU A 60 -1.51 -17.99 5.49
CA GLU A 60 -2.52 -17.15 6.14
C GLU A 60 -2.01 -16.51 7.42
N GLU A 61 -1.19 -17.24 8.19
CA GLU A 61 -0.59 -16.72 9.40
C GLU A 61 0.29 -15.52 9.11
N SER A 62 1.17 -15.62 8.10
CA SER A 62 2.00 -14.50 7.67
C SER A 62 1.17 -13.32 7.17
N LEU A 63 0.11 -13.58 6.45
CA LEU A 63 -0.81 -12.55 5.98
C LEU A 63 -1.46 -11.82 7.16
N ASN A 64 -1.99 -12.56 8.12
CA ASN A 64 -2.62 -11.98 9.30
C ASN A 64 -1.64 -11.18 10.14
N ASP A 65 -0.43 -11.70 10.35
CA ASP A 65 0.62 -11.01 11.09
C ASP A 65 0.99 -9.69 10.42
N ARG A 66 1.15 -9.68 9.12
CA ARG A 66 1.47 -8.47 8.35
C ARG A 66 0.32 -7.48 8.33
N ALA A 67 -0.91 -7.96 8.20
CA ALA A 67 -2.09 -7.11 8.25
C ALA A 67 -2.21 -6.43 9.61
N ASP A 68 -2.00 -7.17 10.69
CA ASP A 68 -2.03 -6.62 12.04
C ASP A 68 -0.89 -5.61 12.26
N TYR A 69 0.29 -5.91 11.76
CA TYR A 69 1.43 -4.99 11.81
C TYR A 69 1.08 -3.65 11.15
N ILE A 70 0.50 -3.70 9.97
CA ILE A 70 0.10 -2.50 9.22
C ILE A 70 -0.99 -1.72 9.98
N ARG A 71 -2.00 -2.42 10.50
CA ARG A 71 -3.10 -1.79 11.25
C ARG A 71 -2.60 -1.09 12.50
N GLN A 72 -1.68 -1.71 13.23
CA GLN A 72 -1.17 -1.17 14.49
C GLN A 72 -0.06 -0.12 14.29
N ASN A 73 0.43 0.04 13.07
CA ASN A 73 1.55 0.93 12.81
C ASN A 73 1.28 2.40 13.23
N PRO A 74 0.11 3.00 12.90
CA PRO A 74 -0.18 4.36 13.37
C PRO A 74 -0.27 4.47 14.90
N VAL A 75 -0.71 3.43 15.57
CA VAL A 75 -0.76 3.39 17.04
C VAL A 75 0.66 3.33 17.61
N ARG A 76 1.51 2.43 17.11
CA ARG A 76 2.90 2.31 17.56
C ARG A 76 3.68 3.61 17.35
N ARG A 77 3.35 4.36 16.30
CA ARG A 77 4.00 5.64 16.02
C ARG A 77 3.38 6.82 16.75
N GLY A 78 2.39 6.58 17.60
CA GLY A 78 1.77 7.62 18.41
C GLY A 78 0.89 8.59 17.64
N LEU A 79 0.46 8.24 16.43
CA LEU A 79 -0.40 9.11 15.60
C LEU A 79 -1.86 9.06 16.04
N VAL A 80 -2.32 7.90 16.49
CA VAL A 80 -3.68 7.67 16.99
C VAL A 80 -3.62 6.72 18.17
N ALA A 81 -4.67 6.72 18.99
CA ALA A 81 -4.79 5.80 20.13
C ALA A 81 -5.26 4.40 19.69
N ARG A 82 -6.10 4.33 18.65
CA ARG A 82 -6.66 3.08 18.13
C ARG A 82 -6.56 3.06 16.60
N PRO A 83 -6.39 1.85 15.99
CA PRO A 83 -6.22 1.75 14.54
C PRO A 83 -7.37 2.38 13.73
N GLU A 84 -8.59 2.23 14.18
CA GLU A 84 -9.78 2.73 13.49
C GLU A 84 -9.87 4.26 13.48
N GLU A 85 -9.09 4.93 14.27
CA GLU A 85 -9.01 6.39 14.29
C GLU A 85 -8.12 6.95 13.18
N TYR A 86 -7.31 6.09 12.52
CA TYR A 86 -6.42 6.53 11.47
C TYR A 86 -7.17 6.60 10.13
N PRO A 87 -7.35 7.82 9.55
CA PRO A 87 -8.19 7.98 8.37
C PRO A 87 -7.57 7.47 7.07
N TRP A 88 -6.26 7.25 7.05
CA TRP A 88 -5.52 6.87 5.84
C TRP A 88 -5.26 5.38 5.77
N MET A 89 -6.21 4.60 6.23
CA MET A 89 -6.18 3.14 6.17
C MET A 89 -7.41 2.62 5.42
N TRP A 90 -7.18 1.70 4.51
CA TRP A 90 -8.26 1.05 3.77
C TRP A 90 -8.09 -0.46 3.85
N VAL A 91 -9.18 -1.15 4.06
CA VAL A 91 -9.23 -2.61 4.09
C VAL A 91 -10.26 -3.07 3.08
N SER A 92 -9.88 -4.06 2.26
CA SER A 92 -10.81 -4.63 1.30
C SER A 92 -11.98 -5.29 2.03
N PRO A 93 -13.22 -5.06 1.60
CA PRO A 93 -14.38 -5.75 2.16
C PRO A 93 -14.29 -7.28 2.09
N ALA A 94 -13.54 -7.80 1.14
CA ALA A 94 -13.32 -9.24 1.00
C ALA A 94 -12.49 -9.84 2.13
N LEU A 95 -11.74 -9.03 2.88
CA LEU A 95 -10.93 -9.45 4.03
C LEU A 95 -11.63 -9.21 5.37
N GLU A 96 -12.73 -8.50 5.38
CA GLU A 96 -13.55 -8.25 6.56
C GLU A 96 -14.58 -9.37 6.70
N ILE A 97 -14.15 -10.47 7.25
CA ILE A 97 -15.04 -11.61 7.50
C ILE A 97 -15.39 -11.68 8.98
#